data_92a2ca95d0a2f66a7d12f24bcc08f716
#
_entry.id   92a2ca95d0a2f66a7d12f24bcc08f716
#
_cell.length_a   1.000
_cell.length_b   1.000
_cell.length_c   1.000
_cell.angle_alpha   90.00
_cell.angle_beta   90.00
_cell.angle_gamma   90.00
#
_symmetry.space_group_name_H-M   'P 1'
#
loop_
_entity.id
_entity.type
_entity.pdbx_description
1 polymer ?
#
loop_
_entity_poly.entity_id
_entity_poly.type
_entity_poly.pdbx_seq_one_letter_code
_entity_poly.pdbx_strand_id
1 'polypeptide(L)'
;MQSDKSKALIDSITLSINNLATMTDATVKSALFKDWLRAVSRFHHYSFNNQLLVLLQRPQAERVAGFHTWKSLGRNVKKGAKGIAILAPCVRKQTVEEADILRTGERGSAMRLCGFRVTHVFDIADTEGKPLPELEHRAQAGGDSLLPRLERAAAAMGIVMEYREVTGSKNGWSEGGKVVVNATLSTPAKCGTLAHELAHEYLHWQSNRRDDMTREQRELEAEATSFAVLAHFGVEQPSDRYLASWDATAESITASLHTIRDAVHHILGVMDSECQAETEIEEIAA
;
A
#
# COMPACT_ATOMS: atom_id res chain seq x y z
N MET A 1 -14.08 -6.67 25.33
CA MET A 1 -15.13 -7.38 24.60
C MET A 1 -15.24 -6.76 23.22
N GLN A 2 -15.07 -7.54 22.18
CA GLN A 2 -15.28 -7.13 20.80
C GLN A 2 -16.78 -6.99 20.56
N SER A 3 -17.25 -5.91 19.95
CA SER A 3 -18.69 -5.76 19.68
C SER A 3 -19.11 -6.75 18.59
N ASP A 4 -20.36 -7.22 18.58
CA ASP A 4 -20.90 -8.12 17.55
C ASP A 4 -20.68 -7.56 16.13
N LYS A 5 -20.76 -6.23 16.00
CA LYS A 5 -20.52 -5.54 14.73
C LYS A 5 -19.06 -5.64 14.25
N SER A 6 -18.08 -5.53 15.16
CA SER A 6 -16.68 -5.68 14.78
C SER A 6 -16.32 -7.12 14.42
N LYS A 7 -16.95 -8.09 15.08
CA LYS A 7 -16.83 -9.50 14.73
C LYS A 7 -17.37 -9.77 13.32
N ALA A 8 -18.58 -9.29 13.01
CA ALA A 8 -19.17 -9.45 11.67
C ALA A 8 -18.30 -8.87 10.56
N LEU A 9 -17.61 -7.74 10.78
CA LEU A 9 -16.67 -7.19 9.80
C LEU A 9 -15.44 -8.08 9.62
N ILE A 10 -14.88 -8.62 10.69
CA ILE A 10 -13.74 -9.56 10.61
C ILE A 10 -14.15 -10.85 9.90
N ASP A 11 -15.33 -11.38 10.21
CA ASP A 11 -15.86 -12.58 9.54
C ASP A 11 -16.03 -12.34 8.03
N SER A 12 -16.47 -11.14 7.61
CA SER A 12 -16.58 -10.79 6.20
C SER A 12 -15.24 -10.74 5.47
N ILE A 13 -14.18 -10.24 6.13
CA ILE A 13 -12.80 -10.25 5.62
C ILE A 13 -12.34 -11.70 5.43
N THR A 14 -12.48 -12.53 6.47
CA THR A 14 -12.09 -13.94 6.45
C THR A 14 -12.79 -14.69 5.34
N LEU A 15 -14.10 -14.48 5.18
CA LEU A 15 -14.89 -15.09 4.11
C LEU A 15 -14.37 -14.67 2.72
N SER A 16 -14.06 -13.39 2.53
CA SER A 16 -13.55 -12.89 1.26
C SER A 16 -12.20 -13.51 0.89
N ILE A 17 -11.29 -13.66 1.84
CA ILE A 17 -9.99 -14.28 1.64
C ILE A 17 -10.15 -15.78 1.33
N ASN A 18 -11.01 -16.48 2.07
CA ASN A 18 -11.27 -17.89 1.81
C ASN A 18 -11.88 -18.12 0.42
N ASN A 19 -12.80 -17.26 -0.01
CA ASN A 19 -13.37 -17.32 -1.35
C ASN A 19 -12.29 -17.11 -2.41
N LEU A 20 -11.37 -16.16 -2.22
CA LEU A 20 -10.24 -15.96 -3.13
C LEU A 20 -9.32 -17.20 -3.18
N ALA A 21 -9.03 -17.80 -2.03
CA ALA A 21 -8.18 -19.00 -1.95
C ALA A 21 -8.78 -20.20 -2.66
N THR A 22 -10.09 -20.45 -2.48
CA THR A 22 -10.80 -21.62 -3.05
C THR A 22 -11.26 -21.42 -4.50
N MET A 23 -11.09 -20.22 -5.05
CA MET A 23 -11.52 -19.90 -6.41
C MET A 23 -10.67 -20.64 -7.45
N THR A 24 -11.32 -21.40 -8.32
CA THR A 24 -10.67 -22.19 -9.38
C THR A 24 -10.59 -21.45 -10.72
N ASP A 25 -11.46 -20.48 -10.96
CA ASP A 25 -11.42 -19.65 -12.17
C ASP A 25 -10.27 -18.62 -12.07
N ALA A 26 -9.20 -18.89 -12.79
CA ALA A 26 -7.99 -18.06 -12.79
C ALA A 26 -8.26 -16.62 -13.28
N THR A 27 -9.19 -16.43 -14.22
CA THR A 27 -9.54 -15.12 -14.76
C THR A 27 -10.24 -14.26 -13.72
N VAL A 28 -11.25 -14.83 -13.06
CA VAL A 28 -12.01 -14.14 -12.01
C VAL A 28 -11.11 -13.87 -10.79
N LYS A 29 -10.30 -14.85 -10.40
CA LYS A 29 -9.32 -14.72 -9.31
C LYS A 29 -8.33 -13.57 -9.57
N SER A 30 -7.79 -13.52 -10.80
CA SER A 30 -6.88 -12.44 -11.23
C SER A 30 -7.54 -11.07 -11.22
N ALA A 31 -8.79 -10.95 -11.67
CA ALA A 31 -9.54 -9.70 -11.65
C ALA A 31 -9.76 -9.18 -10.21
N LEU A 32 -10.21 -10.04 -9.30
CA LEU A 32 -10.41 -9.68 -7.88
C LEU A 32 -9.11 -9.26 -7.20
N PHE A 33 -8.01 -9.92 -7.52
CA PHE A 33 -6.71 -9.54 -6.99
C PHE A 33 -6.24 -8.17 -7.51
N LYS A 34 -6.42 -7.89 -8.80
CA LYS A 34 -6.13 -6.58 -9.39
C LYS A 34 -6.98 -5.47 -8.74
N ASP A 35 -8.25 -5.75 -8.48
CA ASP A 35 -9.13 -4.79 -7.79
C ASP A 35 -8.65 -4.52 -6.36
N TRP A 36 -8.17 -5.55 -5.67
CA TRP A 36 -7.55 -5.37 -4.37
C TRP A 36 -6.25 -4.56 -4.46
N LEU A 37 -5.36 -4.83 -5.43
CA LEU A 37 -4.14 -4.05 -5.65
C LEU A 37 -4.44 -2.56 -5.94
N ARG A 38 -5.49 -2.28 -6.71
CA ARG A 38 -5.97 -0.91 -6.93
C ARG A 38 -6.51 -0.27 -5.65
N ALA A 39 -7.15 -1.05 -4.77
CA ALA A 39 -7.57 -0.55 -3.45
C ALA A 39 -6.36 -0.27 -2.56
N VAL A 40 -5.35 -1.12 -2.53
CA VAL A 40 -4.07 -0.89 -1.82
C VAL A 40 -3.42 0.40 -2.29
N SER A 41 -3.34 0.62 -3.59
CA SER A 41 -2.75 1.83 -4.19
C SER A 41 -3.48 3.11 -3.75
N ARG A 42 -4.82 3.08 -3.65
CA ARG A 42 -5.65 4.23 -3.25
C ARG A 42 -5.67 4.47 -1.75
N PHE A 43 -5.62 3.40 -0.97
CA PHE A 43 -5.84 3.41 0.48
C PHE A 43 -4.61 2.92 1.26
N HIS A 44 -3.39 3.14 0.75
CA HIS A 44 -2.14 2.64 1.34
C HIS A 44 -1.90 3.08 2.79
N HIS A 45 -2.51 4.18 3.24
CA HIS A 45 -2.47 4.62 4.64
C HIS A 45 -3.40 3.83 5.59
N TYR A 46 -4.34 3.03 5.04
CA TYR A 46 -5.21 2.19 5.83
C TYR A 46 -4.59 0.82 6.08
N SER A 47 -4.95 0.19 7.21
CA SER A 47 -4.58 -1.21 7.46
C SER A 47 -5.16 -2.14 6.41
N PHE A 48 -4.53 -3.29 6.20
CA PHE A 48 -5.00 -4.32 5.27
C PHE A 48 -6.50 -4.65 5.44
N ASN A 49 -6.93 -4.90 6.68
CA ASN A 49 -8.33 -5.19 6.97
C ASN A 49 -9.27 -4.07 6.54
N ASN A 50 -8.88 -2.81 6.76
CA ASN A 50 -9.69 -1.67 6.38
C ASN A 50 -9.71 -1.44 4.86
N GLN A 51 -8.63 -1.72 4.15
CA GLN A 51 -8.60 -1.70 2.68
C GLN A 51 -9.60 -2.70 2.10
N LEU A 52 -9.62 -3.94 2.62
CA LEU A 52 -10.60 -4.94 2.22
C LEU A 52 -12.04 -4.53 2.59
N LEU A 53 -12.26 -3.97 3.77
CA LEU A 53 -13.59 -3.50 4.17
C LEU A 53 -14.11 -2.38 3.26
N VAL A 54 -13.24 -1.45 2.85
CA VAL A 54 -13.60 -0.41 1.88
C VAL A 54 -13.95 -1.04 0.54
N LEU A 55 -13.09 -1.93 0.02
CA LEU A 55 -13.30 -2.61 -1.26
C LEU A 55 -14.61 -3.41 -1.28
N LEU A 56 -14.89 -4.19 -0.23
CA LEU A 56 -16.09 -5.03 -0.15
C LEU A 56 -17.39 -4.23 -0.06
N GLN A 57 -17.37 -3.07 0.62
CA GLN A 57 -18.57 -2.24 0.79
C GLN A 57 -18.76 -1.23 -0.33
N ARG A 58 -17.65 -0.77 -0.93
CA ARG A 58 -17.67 0.26 -1.99
C ARG A 58 -16.46 0.12 -2.92
N PRO A 59 -16.52 -0.80 -3.90
CA PRO A 59 -15.40 -1.07 -4.82
C PRO A 59 -14.93 0.16 -5.60
N GLN A 60 -15.85 1.11 -5.86
CA GLN A 60 -15.59 2.33 -6.63
C GLN A 60 -15.10 3.51 -5.78
N ALA A 61 -14.86 3.30 -4.46
CA ALA A 61 -14.37 4.38 -3.61
C ALA A 61 -13.01 4.90 -4.10
N GLU A 62 -12.87 6.23 -4.15
CA GLU A 62 -11.64 6.88 -4.61
C GLU A 62 -10.82 7.47 -3.47
N ARG A 63 -11.48 8.22 -2.57
CA ARG A 63 -10.84 8.85 -1.40
C ARG A 63 -11.79 8.75 -0.22
N VAL A 64 -11.36 8.10 0.83
CA VAL A 64 -12.18 7.91 2.02
C VAL A 64 -11.56 8.59 3.23
N ALA A 65 -12.41 9.27 4.02
CA ALA A 65 -12.00 9.87 5.27
C ALA A 65 -13.16 9.92 6.27
N GLY A 66 -12.82 10.12 7.55
CA GLY A 66 -13.80 10.32 8.60
C GLY A 66 -14.56 11.64 8.45
N PHE A 67 -15.74 11.72 9.06
CA PHE A 67 -16.61 12.89 9.01
C PHE A 67 -15.88 14.19 9.41
N HIS A 68 -15.12 14.15 10.50
CA HIS A 68 -14.38 15.32 10.99
C HIS A 68 -13.22 15.71 10.08
N THR A 69 -12.55 14.75 9.46
CA THR A 69 -11.49 14.99 8.47
C THR A 69 -12.06 15.70 7.26
N TRP A 70 -13.21 15.25 6.72
CA TRP A 70 -13.86 15.95 5.62
C TRP A 70 -14.19 17.38 5.97
N LYS A 71 -14.72 17.62 7.19
CA LYS A 71 -15.05 18.96 7.67
C LYS A 71 -13.81 19.85 7.79
N SER A 72 -12.68 19.35 8.27
CA SER A 72 -11.41 20.12 8.33
C SER A 72 -10.87 20.48 6.95
N LEU A 73 -11.13 19.64 5.94
CA LEU A 73 -10.81 19.90 4.53
C LEU A 73 -11.82 20.84 3.83
N GLY A 74 -12.76 21.41 4.57
CA GLY A 74 -13.80 22.31 4.00
C GLY A 74 -14.86 21.60 3.20
N ARG A 75 -15.07 20.30 3.46
CA ARG A 75 -16.11 19.49 2.82
C ARG A 75 -17.10 18.94 3.84
N ASN A 76 -18.35 18.81 3.45
CA ASN A 76 -19.42 18.25 4.28
C ASN A 76 -19.90 16.94 3.69
N VAL A 77 -20.15 15.96 4.53
CA VAL A 77 -20.80 14.71 4.12
C VAL A 77 -22.27 15.01 3.81
N LYS A 78 -22.72 14.57 2.64
CA LYS A 78 -24.09 14.78 2.17
C LYS A 78 -25.09 14.09 3.10
N LYS A 79 -26.25 14.74 3.31
CA LYS A 79 -27.33 14.17 4.14
C LYS A 79 -27.80 12.84 3.54
N GLY A 80 -27.83 11.79 4.36
CA GLY A 80 -28.26 10.45 3.92
C GLY A 80 -27.15 9.60 3.32
N ALA A 81 -25.92 10.10 3.22
CA ALA A 81 -24.77 9.30 2.78
C ALA A 81 -24.55 8.08 3.70
N LYS A 82 -24.32 6.92 3.10
CA LYS A 82 -24.02 5.69 3.84
C LYS A 82 -22.50 5.60 4.08
N GLY A 83 -22.11 5.63 5.36
CA GLY A 83 -20.70 5.46 5.72
C GLY A 83 -20.22 4.02 5.51
N ILE A 84 -18.97 3.89 5.11
CA ILE A 84 -18.25 2.63 4.99
C ILE A 84 -17.73 2.26 6.37
N ALA A 85 -18.12 1.09 6.88
CA ALA A 85 -17.74 0.63 8.21
C ALA A 85 -16.29 0.09 8.19
N ILE A 86 -15.45 0.62 9.06
CA ILE A 86 -14.05 0.19 9.24
C ILE A 86 -13.74 -0.08 10.71
N LEU A 87 -12.60 -0.69 10.97
CA LEU A 87 -12.09 -1.03 12.28
C LEU A 87 -11.11 0.04 12.77
N ALA A 88 -11.44 0.74 13.85
CA ALA A 88 -10.52 1.65 14.52
C ALA A 88 -9.98 1.02 15.81
N PRO A 89 -8.68 1.15 16.11
CA PRO A 89 -8.10 0.58 17.31
C PRO A 89 -8.64 1.27 18.57
N CYS A 90 -8.93 0.49 19.60
CA CYS A 90 -9.19 0.97 20.94
C CYS A 90 -7.92 0.84 21.76
N VAL A 91 -7.33 1.97 22.12
CA VAL A 91 -6.13 2.01 22.95
C VAL A 91 -6.45 2.57 24.33
N ARG A 92 -5.86 1.98 25.37
CA ARG A 92 -5.93 2.49 26.75
C ARG A 92 -4.51 2.82 27.24
N LYS A 93 -4.40 3.90 27.99
CA LYS A 93 -3.18 4.17 28.74
C LYS A 93 -3.06 3.11 29.85
N GLN A 94 -1.95 2.42 29.88
CA GLN A 94 -1.59 1.55 31.00
C GLN A 94 -0.69 2.38 31.92
N THR A 95 -1.10 2.57 33.17
CA THR A 95 -0.22 3.05 34.22
C THR A 95 0.83 1.98 34.49
N VAL A 96 2.08 2.34 34.33
CA VAL A 96 3.20 1.45 34.71
C VAL A 96 3.19 1.33 36.22
N GLU A 97 3.12 0.11 36.75
CA GLU A 97 3.21 -0.11 38.18
C GLU A 97 4.58 0.33 38.70
N GLU A 98 4.66 0.82 39.96
CA GLU A 98 5.90 1.34 40.56
C GLU A 98 7.09 0.33 40.50
N ALA A 99 6.79 -0.97 40.47
CA ALA A 99 7.77 -2.03 40.35
C ALA A 99 8.49 -2.06 38.97
N ASP A 100 7.80 -1.68 37.89
CA ASP A 100 8.38 -1.61 36.55
C ASP A 100 9.18 -0.32 36.34
N ILE A 101 8.79 0.76 36.98
CA ILE A 101 9.54 2.04 36.99
C ILE A 101 10.90 1.86 37.68
N LEU A 102 10.95 1.10 38.76
CA LEU A 102 12.19 0.78 39.50
C LEU A 102 13.15 -0.10 38.67
N ARG A 103 12.63 -0.90 37.73
CA ARG A 103 13.42 -1.82 36.91
C ARG A 103 13.94 -1.19 35.61
N THR A 104 13.23 -0.27 35.02
CA THR A 104 13.54 0.33 33.72
C THR A 104 13.96 1.80 33.77
N GLY A 105 13.70 2.49 34.88
CA GLY A 105 14.00 3.92 35.05
C GLY A 105 13.11 4.85 34.22
N GLU A 106 12.19 4.30 33.42
CA GLU A 106 11.35 5.07 32.53
C GLU A 106 9.96 5.34 33.10
N ARG A 107 9.64 6.62 33.31
CA ARG A 107 8.28 7.10 33.56
C ARG A 107 7.55 7.26 32.24
N GLY A 108 6.97 6.19 31.68
CA GLY A 108 6.20 6.22 30.47
C GLY A 108 4.80 5.62 30.62
N SER A 109 3.78 6.26 30.08
CA SER A 109 2.49 5.61 29.92
C SER A 109 2.51 4.80 28.62
N ALA A 110 2.57 3.47 28.72
CA ALA A 110 2.44 2.59 27.57
C ALA A 110 0.98 2.60 27.10
N MET A 111 0.77 2.74 25.78
CA MET A 111 -0.55 2.60 25.15
C MET A 111 -0.78 1.13 24.80
N ARG A 112 -1.78 0.50 25.39
CA ARG A 112 -2.13 -0.90 25.13
C ARG A 112 -3.33 -0.99 24.20
N LEU A 113 -3.21 -1.77 23.12
CA LEU A 113 -4.35 -2.12 22.28
C LEU A 113 -5.30 -3.05 23.05
N CYS A 114 -6.55 -2.61 23.22
CA CYS A 114 -7.61 -3.34 23.96
C CYS A 114 -8.65 -3.97 23.03
N GLY A 115 -8.57 -3.76 21.73
CA GLY A 115 -9.50 -4.28 20.74
C GLY A 115 -9.78 -3.27 19.62
N PHE A 116 -10.85 -3.52 18.88
CA PHE A 116 -11.29 -2.67 17.78
C PHE A 116 -12.74 -2.26 17.96
N ARG A 117 -13.05 -1.04 17.56
CA ARG A 117 -14.42 -0.52 17.44
C ARG A 117 -14.75 -0.24 16.00
N VAL A 118 -16.01 -0.37 15.62
CA VAL A 118 -16.51 0.05 14.31
C VAL A 118 -16.61 1.57 14.27
N THR A 119 -16.04 2.16 13.24
CA THR A 119 -16.22 3.56 12.87
C THR A 119 -16.60 3.64 11.40
N HIS A 120 -16.95 4.84 10.92
CA HIS A 120 -17.39 5.03 9.54
C HIS A 120 -16.52 6.08 8.87
N VAL A 121 -16.16 5.78 7.64
CA VAL A 121 -15.56 6.74 6.70
C VAL A 121 -16.51 6.95 5.53
N PHE A 122 -16.33 8.04 4.81
CA PHE A 122 -17.17 8.43 3.68
C PHE A 122 -16.27 8.67 2.47
N ASP A 123 -16.73 8.26 1.30
CA ASP A 123 -16.05 8.55 0.06
C ASP A 123 -16.24 10.01 -0.37
N ILE A 124 -15.29 10.56 -1.10
CA ILE A 124 -15.35 11.91 -1.66
C ILE A 124 -16.63 12.15 -2.46
N ALA A 125 -17.13 11.17 -3.18
CA ALA A 125 -18.38 11.23 -3.94
C ALA A 125 -19.62 11.50 -3.05
N ASP A 126 -19.54 11.14 -1.77
CA ASP A 126 -20.57 11.38 -0.75
C ASP A 126 -20.40 12.72 -0.04
N THR A 127 -19.49 13.56 -0.48
CA THR A 127 -19.21 14.86 0.13
C THR A 127 -19.44 16.00 -0.85
N GLU A 128 -19.66 17.19 -0.31
CA GLU A 128 -19.78 18.45 -1.04
C GLU A 128 -18.97 19.54 -0.34
N GLY A 129 -18.51 20.54 -1.06
CA GLY A 129 -17.73 21.64 -0.52
C GLY A 129 -16.55 22.01 -1.39
N LYS A 130 -15.46 22.49 -0.78
CA LYS A 130 -14.27 22.94 -1.51
C LYS A 130 -13.69 21.80 -2.37
N PRO A 131 -13.24 22.08 -3.61
CA PRO A 131 -12.45 21.10 -4.35
C PRO A 131 -11.21 20.73 -3.51
N LEU A 132 -10.88 19.46 -3.49
CA LEU A 132 -9.60 19.05 -2.93
C LEU A 132 -8.51 19.45 -3.93
N PRO A 133 -7.29 19.74 -3.45
CA PRO A 133 -6.13 19.79 -4.34
C PRO A 133 -6.15 18.52 -5.18
N GLU A 134 -6.12 18.67 -6.50
CA GLU A 134 -5.86 17.53 -7.35
C GLU A 134 -4.53 16.94 -6.88
N LEU A 135 -4.50 15.63 -6.72
CA LEU A 135 -3.21 14.98 -6.56
C LEU A 135 -2.49 15.23 -7.88
N GLU A 136 -1.61 16.22 -7.90
CA GLU A 136 -0.80 16.59 -9.09
C GLU A 136 -0.12 15.37 -9.71
N HIS A 137 0.02 14.31 -8.92
CA HIS A 137 0.56 13.01 -9.27
C HIS A 137 -0.25 12.23 -10.31
N ARG A 138 -1.59 12.43 -10.41
CA ARG A 138 -2.43 11.75 -11.41
C ARG A 138 -2.55 12.53 -12.73
N ALA A 139 -2.43 13.85 -12.69
CA ALA A 139 -2.55 14.67 -13.88
C ALA A 139 -1.31 14.64 -14.78
N GLN A 140 -0.16 14.23 -14.25
CA GLN A 140 1.12 14.14 -14.98
C GLN A 140 1.52 12.70 -15.31
N ALA A 141 0.57 11.86 -15.69
CA ALA A 141 0.76 10.43 -16.02
C ALA A 141 1.63 10.16 -17.27
N GLY A 142 2.60 11.00 -17.56
CA GLY A 142 3.72 10.70 -18.43
C GLY A 142 4.87 10.13 -17.59
N GLY A 143 5.41 8.96 -17.93
CA GLY A 143 6.51 8.33 -17.21
C GLY A 143 7.73 9.23 -16.94
N ASP A 144 7.82 10.38 -17.59
CA ASP A 144 8.91 11.36 -17.46
C ASP A 144 8.96 12.04 -16.07
N SER A 145 7.83 12.22 -15.39
CA SER A 145 7.80 12.77 -14.02
C SER A 145 7.91 11.69 -12.94
N LEU A 146 7.55 10.45 -13.24
CA LEU A 146 7.56 9.35 -12.27
C LEU A 146 8.95 8.76 -12.06
N LEU A 147 9.76 8.64 -13.13
CA LEU A 147 11.08 8.04 -13.03
C LEU A 147 11.99 8.75 -12.03
N PRO A 148 12.14 10.09 -12.04
CA PRO A 148 12.94 10.79 -11.03
C PRO A 148 12.44 10.59 -9.60
N ARG A 149 11.13 10.43 -9.39
CA ARG A 149 10.56 10.16 -8.07
C ARG A 149 10.91 8.76 -7.55
N LEU A 150 10.87 7.75 -8.44
CA LEU A 150 11.31 6.40 -8.11
C LEU A 150 12.82 6.35 -7.83
N GLU A 151 13.63 7.11 -8.57
CA GLU A 151 15.07 7.23 -8.34
C GLU A 151 15.39 7.85 -6.98
N ARG A 152 14.67 8.91 -6.60
CA ARG A 152 14.81 9.52 -5.26
C ARG A 152 14.39 8.55 -4.17
N ALA A 153 13.27 7.84 -4.37
CA ALA A 153 12.85 6.82 -3.42
C ALA A 153 13.90 5.72 -3.26
N ALA A 154 14.54 5.27 -4.34
CA ALA A 154 15.67 4.34 -4.27
C ALA A 154 16.81 4.89 -3.39
N ALA A 155 17.21 6.14 -3.62
CA ALA A 155 18.26 6.79 -2.83
C ALA A 155 17.88 6.92 -1.36
N ALA A 156 16.65 7.32 -1.04
CA ALA A 156 16.13 7.42 0.33
C ALA A 156 16.04 6.05 1.04
N MET A 157 15.82 4.97 0.28
CA MET A 157 15.89 3.59 0.78
C MET A 157 17.34 3.07 0.90
N GLY A 158 18.35 3.88 0.59
CA GLY A 158 19.76 3.48 0.64
C GLY A 158 20.19 2.57 -0.51
N ILE A 159 19.46 2.57 -1.62
CA ILE A 159 19.70 1.70 -2.77
C ILE A 159 20.49 2.47 -3.83
N VAL A 160 21.61 1.90 -4.26
CA VAL A 160 22.46 2.44 -5.33
C VAL A 160 21.85 2.11 -6.68
N MET A 161 21.59 3.13 -7.50
CA MET A 161 21.07 2.97 -8.86
C MET A 161 22.17 2.95 -9.91
N GLU A 162 22.05 2.06 -10.89
CA GLU A 162 22.91 2.01 -12.05
C GLU A 162 22.09 1.81 -13.33
N TYR A 163 22.36 2.63 -14.35
CA TYR A 163 21.86 2.42 -15.71
C TYR A 163 22.96 1.79 -16.56
N ARG A 164 22.66 0.62 -17.12
CA ARG A 164 23.61 -0.13 -17.95
C ARG A 164 22.93 -0.63 -19.21
N GLU A 165 23.63 -0.59 -20.33
CA GLU A 165 23.16 -1.29 -21.52
C GLU A 165 23.24 -2.80 -21.29
N VAL A 166 22.09 -3.47 -21.41
CA VAL A 166 21.96 -4.90 -21.18
C VAL A 166 21.57 -5.59 -22.48
N THR A 167 22.35 -6.58 -22.88
CA THR A 167 22.03 -7.44 -24.02
C THR A 167 21.12 -8.58 -23.59
N GLY A 168 20.11 -8.92 -24.37
CA GLY A 168 19.15 -9.98 -24.10
C GLY A 168 17.82 -9.48 -23.57
N SER A 169 17.06 -10.35 -22.89
CA SER A 169 15.70 -10.07 -22.47
C SER A 169 15.55 -9.49 -21.03
N LYS A 170 16.67 -9.21 -20.36
CA LYS A 170 16.62 -8.65 -19.00
C LYS A 170 16.41 -7.13 -19.04
N ASN A 171 15.40 -6.67 -18.32
CA ASN A 171 15.11 -5.25 -18.15
C ASN A 171 15.87 -4.62 -16.98
N GLY A 172 16.15 -5.40 -15.93
CA GLY A 172 16.86 -4.99 -14.74
C GLY A 172 17.06 -6.15 -13.77
N TRP A 173 17.69 -5.87 -12.63
CA TRP A 173 17.82 -6.78 -11.48
C TRP A 173 18.25 -6.06 -10.22
N SER A 174 17.97 -6.68 -9.06
CA SER A 174 18.38 -6.24 -7.72
C SER A 174 19.48 -7.15 -7.15
N GLU A 175 20.41 -6.58 -6.38
CA GLU A 175 21.59 -7.28 -5.83
C GLU A 175 21.74 -7.13 -4.29
N GLY A 176 20.72 -6.60 -3.61
CA GLY A 176 20.79 -6.29 -2.19
C GLY A 176 21.55 -4.99 -1.90
N GLY A 177 20.83 -3.88 -1.93
CA GLY A 177 21.36 -2.51 -1.81
C GLY A 177 21.75 -1.87 -3.14
N LYS A 178 21.57 -2.58 -4.26
CA LYS A 178 21.84 -2.05 -5.59
C LYS A 178 20.82 -2.55 -6.60
N VAL A 179 20.35 -1.63 -7.45
CA VAL A 179 19.45 -1.91 -8.57
C VAL A 179 20.12 -1.49 -9.88
N VAL A 180 20.09 -2.39 -10.86
CA VAL A 180 20.53 -2.12 -12.23
C VAL A 180 19.33 -2.11 -13.16
N VAL A 181 19.18 -1.06 -13.95
CA VAL A 181 18.10 -0.91 -14.96
C VAL A 181 18.72 -0.79 -16.34
N ASN A 182 18.15 -1.46 -17.33
CA ASN A 182 18.61 -1.39 -18.70
C ASN A 182 18.41 0.03 -19.25
N ALA A 183 19.52 0.68 -19.62
CA ALA A 183 19.56 2.05 -20.11
C ALA A 183 18.79 2.26 -21.42
N THR A 184 18.63 1.21 -22.24
CA THR A 184 17.97 1.27 -23.55
C THR A 184 16.44 1.24 -23.50
N LEU A 185 15.85 0.99 -22.31
CA LEU A 185 14.41 0.97 -22.13
C LEU A 185 13.79 2.37 -22.31
N SER A 186 12.55 2.41 -22.78
CA SER A 186 11.72 3.62 -22.71
C SER A 186 11.45 4.05 -21.27
N THR A 187 11.17 5.33 -21.04
CA THR A 187 10.89 5.85 -19.69
C THR A 187 9.78 5.06 -18.96
N PRO A 188 8.63 4.74 -19.57
CA PRO A 188 7.61 3.91 -18.91
C PRO A 188 8.13 2.51 -18.54
N ALA A 189 8.94 1.89 -19.41
CA ALA A 189 9.52 0.57 -19.10
C ALA A 189 10.57 0.65 -18.00
N LYS A 190 11.35 1.74 -17.91
CA LYS A 190 12.25 2.00 -16.78
C LYS A 190 11.48 2.17 -15.47
N CYS A 191 10.37 2.92 -15.47
CA CYS A 191 9.51 3.05 -14.28
C CYS A 191 9.01 1.69 -13.79
N GLY A 192 8.50 0.86 -14.71
CA GLY A 192 8.03 -0.48 -14.38
C GLY A 192 9.12 -1.36 -13.81
N THR A 193 10.27 -1.39 -14.48
CA THR A 193 11.44 -2.16 -14.02
C THR A 193 11.92 -1.68 -12.66
N LEU A 194 12.09 -0.36 -12.48
CA LEU A 194 12.59 0.19 -11.23
C LEU A 194 11.61 -0.08 -10.08
N ALA A 195 10.32 0.12 -10.25
CA ALA A 195 9.33 -0.19 -9.23
C ALA A 195 9.33 -1.69 -8.84
N HIS A 196 9.55 -2.58 -9.80
CA HIS A 196 9.67 -4.02 -9.58
C HIS A 196 10.94 -4.37 -8.79
N GLU A 197 12.09 -3.80 -9.16
CA GLU A 197 13.35 -4.07 -8.45
C GLU A 197 13.39 -3.44 -7.04
N LEU A 198 12.76 -2.27 -6.84
CA LEU A 198 12.58 -1.68 -5.51
C LEU A 198 11.72 -2.57 -4.61
N ALA A 199 10.70 -3.22 -5.19
CA ALA A 199 9.91 -4.20 -4.46
C ALA A 199 10.75 -5.41 -4.05
N HIS A 200 11.62 -5.93 -4.92
CA HIS A 200 12.56 -6.99 -4.56
C HIS A 200 13.53 -6.58 -3.45
N GLU A 201 14.08 -5.36 -3.51
CA GLU A 201 14.96 -4.84 -2.47
C GLU A 201 14.26 -4.80 -1.11
N TYR A 202 13.08 -4.20 -1.03
CA TYR A 202 12.34 -4.10 0.22
C TYR A 202 11.85 -5.46 0.75
N LEU A 203 11.21 -6.25 -0.12
CA LEU A 203 10.50 -7.47 0.26
C LEU A 203 11.44 -8.64 0.56
N HIS A 204 12.55 -8.73 -0.16
CA HIS A 204 13.33 -9.96 -0.18
C HIS A 204 14.77 -9.78 0.30
N TRP A 205 15.38 -8.61 0.06
CA TRP A 205 16.73 -8.34 0.51
C TRP A 205 16.76 -7.72 1.90
N GLN A 206 16.09 -6.60 2.11
CA GLN A 206 16.08 -5.90 3.40
C GLN A 206 15.35 -6.69 4.50
N SER A 207 14.35 -7.48 4.14
CA SER A 207 13.57 -8.30 5.08
C SER A 207 14.22 -9.65 5.40
N ASN A 208 15.31 -10.04 4.75
CA ASN A 208 15.97 -11.34 4.85
C ASN A 208 15.04 -12.55 4.58
N ARG A 209 13.95 -12.36 3.81
CA ARG A 209 12.98 -13.43 3.49
C ARG A 209 13.33 -14.24 2.25
N ARG A 210 14.37 -13.85 1.53
CA ARG A 210 14.69 -14.37 0.19
C ARG A 210 14.90 -15.88 0.17
N ASP A 211 15.61 -16.42 1.16
CA ASP A 211 16.01 -17.82 1.19
C ASP A 211 14.88 -18.76 1.61
N ASP A 212 13.83 -18.21 2.24
CA ASP A 212 12.65 -18.97 2.70
C ASP A 212 11.54 -19.04 1.64
N MET A 213 11.76 -18.44 0.46
CA MET A 213 10.72 -18.28 -0.57
C MET A 213 11.14 -18.89 -1.90
N THR A 214 10.17 -19.47 -2.62
CA THR A 214 10.40 -19.86 -4.01
C THR A 214 10.60 -18.64 -4.91
N ARG A 215 11.20 -18.83 -6.07
CA ARG A 215 11.37 -17.74 -7.04
C ARG A 215 10.01 -17.20 -7.47
N GLU A 216 9.05 -18.08 -7.73
CA GLU A 216 7.71 -17.73 -8.18
C GLU A 216 6.99 -16.84 -7.16
N GLN A 217 7.13 -17.14 -5.87
CA GLN A 217 6.54 -16.32 -4.79
C GLN A 217 7.18 -14.93 -4.75
N ARG A 218 8.50 -14.83 -4.88
CA ARG A 218 9.20 -13.55 -4.90
C ARG A 218 8.78 -12.69 -6.10
N GLU A 219 8.72 -13.27 -7.29
CA GLU A 219 8.28 -12.58 -8.50
C GLU A 219 6.84 -12.09 -8.36
N LEU A 220 5.95 -12.92 -7.79
CA LEU A 220 4.55 -12.55 -7.57
C LEU A 220 4.44 -11.34 -6.63
N GLU A 221 5.11 -11.37 -5.47
CA GLU A 221 5.06 -10.26 -4.50
C GLU A 221 5.66 -8.96 -5.08
N ALA A 222 6.79 -9.06 -5.79
CA ALA A 222 7.43 -7.90 -6.41
C ALA A 222 6.57 -7.28 -7.51
N GLU A 223 6.04 -8.10 -8.38
CA GLU A 223 5.16 -7.68 -9.45
C GLU A 223 3.87 -7.02 -8.91
N ALA A 224 3.21 -7.64 -7.92
CA ALA A 224 2.02 -7.10 -7.31
C ALA A 224 2.28 -5.74 -6.63
N THR A 225 3.43 -5.61 -5.96
CA THR A 225 3.86 -4.34 -5.34
C THR A 225 4.11 -3.27 -6.41
N SER A 226 4.86 -3.61 -7.46
CA SER A 226 5.12 -2.72 -8.59
C SER A 226 3.82 -2.23 -9.25
N PHE A 227 2.89 -3.15 -9.52
CA PHE A 227 1.58 -2.80 -10.06
C PHE A 227 0.85 -1.78 -9.17
N ALA A 228 0.78 -2.02 -7.85
CA ALA A 228 0.08 -1.12 -6.94
C ALA A 228 0.76 0.25 -6.83
N VAL A 229 2.09 0.30 -6.79
CA VAL A 229 2.86 1.55 -6.79
C VAL A 229 2.59 2.36 -8.06
N LEU A 230 2.67 1.74 -9.23
CA LEU A 230 2.44 2.41 -10.52
C LEU A 230 0.98 2.83 -10.69
N ALA A 231 0.02 2.01 -10.26
CA ALA A 231 -1.41 2.34 -10.29
C ALA A 231 -1.75 3.56 -9.42
N HIS A 232 -0.97 3.84 -8.36
CA HIS A 232 -1.10 5.06 -7.56
C HIS A 232 -0.90 6.32 -8.42
N PHE A 233 0.02 6.26 -9.37
CA PHE A 233 0.31 7.35 -10.32
C PHE A 233 -0.48 7.27 -11.62
N GLY A 234 -1.48 6.38 -11.70
CA GLY A 234 -2.30 6.21 -12.91
C GLY A 234 -1.60 5.49 -14.05
N VAL A 235 -0.45 4.85 -13.79
CA VAL A 235 0.27 4.06 -14.79
C VAL A 235 -0.24 2.62 -14.71
N GLU A 236 -0.90 2.16 -15.78
CA GLU A 236 -1.32 0.76 -15.89
C GLU A 236 -0.22 -0.08 -16.55
N GLN A 237 0.14 -1.17 -15.91
CA GLN A 237 1.00 -2.20 -16.52
C GLN A 237 0.15 -3.39 -16.95
N PRO A 238 0.38 -3.95 -18.15
CA PRO A 238 -0.20 -5.23 -18.52
C PRO A 238 0.40 -6.33 -17.65
N SER A 239 -0.40 -6.86 -16.74
CA SER A 239 0.02 -7.91 -15.82
C SER A 239 -0.89 -9.12 -15.95
N ASP A 240 -0.60 -9.96 -16.94
CA ASP A 240 -1.41 -11.15 -17.20
C ASP A 240 -0.95 -12.39 -16.41
N ARG A 241 0.13 -12.27 -15.62
CA ARG A 241 0.80 -13.41 -14.98
C ARG A 241 0.44 -13.65 -13.52
N TYR A 242 -0.39 -12.78 -12.89
CA TYR A 242 -0.44 -12.66 -11.45
C TYR A 242 -0.98 -13.85 -10.65
N LEU A 243 -1.80 -14.71 -11.20
CA LEU A 243 -2.45 -15.69 -10.32
C LEU A 243 -2.75 -17.06 -10.93
N ALA A 244 -2.44 -17.29 -12.18
CA ALA A 244 -2.71 -18.58 -12.82
C ALA A 244 -1.98 -19.75 -12.13
N SER A 245 -0.90 -19.47 -11.38
CA SER A 245 -0.07 -20.46 -10.69
C SER A 245 -0.13 -20.38 -9.15
N TRP A 246 -1.04 -19.58 -8.58
CA TRP A 246 -1.12 -19.45 -7.12
C TRP A 246 -1.98 -20.57 -6.52
N ASP A 247 -1.38 -21.74 -6.40
CA ASP A 247 -1.91 -22.86 -5.64
C ASP A 247 -1.51 -22.66 -4.16
N ALA A 248 -2.25 -21.77 -3.47
CA ALA A 248 -1.87 -21.32 -2.14
C ALA A 248 -3.04 -21.42 -1.16
N THR A 249 -2.73 -21.78 0.10
CA THR A 249 -3.71 -21.78 1.19
C THR A 249 -4.16 -20.35 1.52
N ALA A 250 -5.32 -20.22 2.19
CA ALA A 250 -5.83 -18.92 2.63
C ALA A 250 -4.82 -18.19 3.54
N GLU A 251 -4.06 -18.92 4.37
CA GLU A 251 -3.04 -18.37 5.25
C GLU A 251 -1.87 -17.80 4.46
N SER A 252 -1.36 -18.51 3.45
CA SER A 252 -0.24 -18.03 2.63
C SER A 252 -0.65 -16.84 1.76
N ILE A 253 -1.87 -16.85 1.23
CA ILE A 253 -2.44 -15.69 0.51
C ILE A 253 -2.51 -14.49 1.45
N THR A 254 -3.05 -14.64 2.65
CA THR A 254 -3.16 -13.56 3.63
C THR A 254 -1.79 -12.98 3.98
N ALA A 255 -0.79 -13.85 4.21
CA ALA A 255 0.57 -13.41 4.52
C ALA A 255 1.18 -12.58 3.38
N SER A 256 1.07 -13.04 2.13
CA SER A 256 1.55 -12.30 0.97
C SER A 256 0.79 -10.99 0.75
N LEU A 257 -0.53 -10.96 0.95
CA LEU A 257 -1.33 -9.73 0.85
C LEU A 257 -0.90 -8.67 1.88
N HIS A 258 -0.63 -9.07 3.13
CA HIS A 258 -0.09 -8.17 4.15
C HIS A 258 1.29 -7.63 3.75
N THR A 259 2.16 -8.50 3.29
CA THR A 259 3.52 -8.15 2.88
C THR A 259 3.53 -7.19 1.69
N ILE A 260 2.73 -7.44 0.66
CA ILE A 260 2.56 -6.55 -0.50
C ILE A 260 2.04 -5.18 -0.04
N ARG A 261 1.02 -5.16 0.80
CA ARG A 261 0.47 -3.91 1.36
C ARG A 261 1.53 -3.10 2.10
N ASP A 262 2.33 -3.74 2.93
CA ASP A 262 3.37 -3.07 3.72
C ASP A 262 4.47 -2.51 2.83
N ALA A 263 4.85 -3.23 1.76
CA ALA A 263 5.80 -2.75 0.78
C ALA A 263 5.28 -1.54 -0.01
N VAL A 264 4.03 -1.59 -0.48
CA VAL A 264 3.38 -0.46 -1.16
C VAL A 264 3.30 0.76 -0.25
N HIS A 265 2.87 0.57 1.00
CA HIS A 265 2.81 1.65 1.98
C HIS A 265 4.19 2.28 2.24
N HIS A 266 5.23 1.46 2.36
CA HIS A 266 6.60 1.94 2.58
C HIS A 266 7.12 2.73 1.37
N ILE A 267 7.05 2.15 0.17
CA ILE A 267 7.58 2.78 -1.05
C ILE A 267 6.84 4.10 -1.34
N LEU A 268 5.50 4.10 -1.30
CA LEU A 268 4.72 5.31 -1.50
C LEU A 268 4.97 6.35 -0.39
N GLY A 269 5.10 5.93 0.87
CA GLY A 269 5.42 6.80 1.99
C GLY A 269 6.77 7.51 1.84
N VAL A 270 7.79 6.80 1.34
CA VAL A 270 9.10 7.40 1.01
C VAL A 270 8.95 8.41 -0.12
N MET A 271 8.23 8.06 -1.20
CA MET A 271 7.99 8.96 -2.34
C MET A 271 7.22 10.23 -1.94
N ASP A 272 6.26 10.13 -1.03
CA ASP A 272 5.48 11.28 -0.54
C ASP A 272 6.32 12.19 0.38
N SER A 273 7.16 11.63 1.23
CA SER A 273 8.05 12.39 2.12
C SER A 273 9.08 13.20 1.36
N GLU A 274 9.65 12.65 0.29
CA GLU A 274 10.59 13.34 -0.58
C GLU A 274 9.93 14.52 -1.32
N CYS A 275 8.67 14.36 -1.74
CA CYS A 275 7.93 15.43 -2.41
C CYS A 275 7.63 16.60 -1.45
N GLN A 276 7.32 16.34 -0.18
CA GLN A 276 7.10 17.39 0.82
C GLN A 276 8.38 18.17 1.12
N ALA A 277 9.52 17.50 1.24
CA ALA A 277 10.81 18.14 1.47
C ALA A 277 11.22 19.07 0.31
N GLU A 278 10.94 18.70 -0.94
CA GLU A 278 11.20 19.58 -2.10
C GLU A 278 10.34 20.85 -2.07
N THR A 279 9.05 20.71 -1.76
CA THR A 279 8.11 21.86 -1.69
C THR A 279 8.52 22.84 -0.59
N GLU A 280 8.95 22.35 0.58
CA GLU A 280 9.45 23.22 1.67
C GLU A 280 10.75 23.94 1.29
N ILE A 281 11.65 23.29 0.54
CA ILE A 281 12.91 23.92 0.08
C ILE A 281 12.61 25.01 -0.96
N GLU A 282 11.69 24.78 -1.89
CA GLU A 282 11.28 25.77 -2.89
C GLU A 282 10.58 26.97 -2.25
N GLU A 283 9.73 26.77 -1.24
CA GLU A 283 9.07 27.85 -0.50
C GLU A 283 10.07 28.70 0.33
N ILE A 284 11.16 28.08 0.82
CA ILE A 284 12.23 28.82 1.55
C ILE A 284 13.13 29.59 0.59
N ALA A 285 13.27 29.14 -0.65
CA ALA A 285 14.13 29.73 -1.67
C ALA A 285 13.46 30.85 -2.49
N ALA A 286 12.13 31.01 -2.39
CA ALA A 286 11.32 32.02 -3.08
C ALA A 286 11.04 33.23 -2.18
#